data_1c1c6e4eb170adc7771de82735e2a476
#
_entry.id   1c1c6e4eb170adc7771de82735e2a476
#
_cell.length_a   1.000
_cell.length_b   1.000
_cell.length_c   1.000
_cell.angle_alpha   90.00
_cell.angle_beta   90.00
_cell.angle_gamma   90.00
#
_symmetry.space_group_name_H-M   'P 1'
#
loop_
_entity.id
_entity.type
_entity.pdbx_description
1 polymer ?
#
loop_
_entity_poly.entity_id
_entity_poly.type
_entity_poly.pdbx_seq_one_letter_code
_entity_poly.pdbx_strand_id
1 'polypeptide(L)'
;MRATLRLPALLLSLSACAAVFGAPLPETVKFPSADGSTQLTGFLYTPAPASFTGPWPAVVMMHGRGGVYSSAAKGRYDVTRLSQRHRQWGEFWAARGYAALLVDSFGPRGHAGGFARYTYATRPAQVNEQKIRPLDAYGALAWLRARPDIIANRIGLQGWSNGAMATLAAMAEQPLEFKMPPGVGADRIKGFHAALALYPGCPAQARTDWKPYAPLIMMVGSKDEEVSPITCRRLAAAVKNKGAGDFEFVWYEGAQHGFDDPARARQAVPANRAATADAKKRAEAFFARELRQP
;
A
#
# COMPACT_ATOMS: atom_id res chain seq x y z
N MET A 1 -19.71 -63.04 -48.00
CA MET A 1 -19.41 -61.61 -47.80
C MET A 1 -20.16 -61.13 -46.57
N ARG A 2 -19.45 -60.91 -45.48
CA ARG A 2 -20.01 -60.41 -44.21
C ARG A 2 -19.56 -58.95 -44.05
N ALA A 3 -20.54 -58.00 -44.11
CA ALA A 3 -20.29 -56.56 -43.91
C ALA A 3 -20.23 -56.28 -42.39
N THR A 4 -19.13 -55.78 -41.93
CA THR A 4 -18.95 -55.30 -40.53
C THR A 4 -19.30 -53.81 -40.48
N LEU A 5 -20.41 -53.50 -39.81
CA LEU A 5 -20.78 -52.14 -39.47
C LEU A 5 -19.91 -51.59 -38.34
N ARG A 6 -19.13 -50.53 -38.60
CA ARG A 6 -18.41 -49.78 -37.57
C ARG A 6 -19.26 -48.58 -37.13
N LEU A 7 -19.69 -48.57 -35.85
CA LEU A 7 -20.29 -47.38 -35.25
C LEU A 7 -19.15 -46.38 -34.86
N PRO A 8 -19.34 -45.09 -35.09
CA PRO A 8 -18.44 -44.05 -34.60
C PRO A 8 -18.70 -43.78 -33.11
N ALA A 9 -17.63 -43.85 -32.29
CA ALA A 9 -17.70 -43.42 -30.91
C ALA A 9 -17.76 -41.89 -30.81
N LEU A 10 -18.85 -41.41 -30.27
CA LEU A 10 -19.07 -39.96 -29.99
C LEU A 10 -18.36 -39.63 -28.70
N LEU A 11 -17.20 -38.98 -28.77
CA LEU A 11 -16.49 -38.41 -27.61
C LEU A 11 -17.24 -37.15 -27.13
N LEU A 12 -17.99 -37.27 -26.04
CA LEU A 12 -18.53 -36.10 -25.31
C LEU A 12 -17.38 -35.46 -24.56
N SER A 13 -16.90 -34.32 -25.02
CA SER A 13 -15.99 -33.44 -24.24
C SER A 13 -16.80 -32.70 -23.17
N LEU A 14 -16.66 -33.11 -21.91
CA LEU A 14 -17.12 -32.32 -20.77
C LEU A 14 -16.22 -31.09 -20.64
N SER A 15 -16.68 -29.94 -21.11
CA SER A 15 -16.11 -28.64 -20.75
C SER A 15 -16.47 -28.34 -19.30
N ALA A 16 -15.50 -28.54 -18.39
CA ALA A 16 -15.62 -28.07 -17.03
C ALA A 16 -15.63 -26.53 -17.05
N CYS A 17 -16.82 -25.94 -16.87
CA CYS A 17 -16.95 -24.51 -16.59
C CYS A 17 -16.34 -24.24 -15.22
N ALA A 18 -15.08 -23.78 -15.16
CA ALA A 18 -14.50 -23.27 -13.95
C ALA A 18 -15.28 -22.01 -13.56
N ALA A 19 -16.08 -22.10 -12.50
CA ALA A 19 -16.75 -20.94 -11.91
C ALA A 19 -15.65 -19.96 -11.47
N VAL A 20 -15.61 -18.78 -12.08
CA VAL A 20 -14.76 -17.66 -11.67
C VAL A 20 -15.34 -17.13 -10.37
N PHE A 21 -14.99 -17.76 -9.25
CA PHE A 21 -15.24 -17.18 -7.93
C PHE A 21 -14.35 -15.93 -7.83
N GLY A 22 -14.96 -14.76 -7.67
CA GLY A 22 -14.22 -13.55 -7.34
C GLY A 22 -13.35 -13.76 -6.10
N ALA A 23 -12.19 -13.10 -6.03
CA ALA A 23 -11.34 -13.19 -4.84
C ALA A 23 -12.15 -12.89 -3.57
N PRO A 24 -11.94 -13.64 -2.47
CA PRO A 24 -12.68 -13.43 -1.23
C PRO A 24 -12.44 -12.01 -0.71
N LEU A 25 -13.47 -11.44 -0.07
CA LEU A 25 -13.33 -10.14 0.60
C LEU A 25 -12.29 -10.25 1.73
N PRO A 26 -11.52 -9.18 2.00
CA PRO A 26 -10.59 -9.19 3.12
C PRO A 26 -11.33 -9.24 4.46
N GLU A 27 -10.66 -9.80 5.45
CA GLU A 27 -11.13 -9.80 6.83
C GLU A 27 -11.16 -8.37 7.39
N THR A 28 -12.26 -7.97 8.02
CA THR A 28 -12.33 -6.71 8.76
C THR A 28 -11.81 -6.91 10.17
N VAL A 29 -10.74 -6.20 10.50
CA VAL A 29 -10.07 -6.31 11.81
C VAL A 29 -10.07 -4.97 12.55
N LYS A 30 -9.89 -5.04 13.89
CA LYS A 30 -9.76 -3.88 14.76
C LYS A 30 -8.43 -3.95 15.52
N PHE A 31 -7.74 -2.84 15.63
CA PHE A 31 -6.49 -2.74 16.38
C PHE A 31 -6.25 -1.29 16.83
N PRO A 32 -5.53 -1.07 17.94
CA PRO A 32 -5.27 0.28 18.43
C PRO A 32 -4.27 1.01 17.51
N SER A 33 -4.50 2.31 17.29
CA SER A 33 -3.45 3.22 16.85
C SER A 33 -2.43 3.40 17.97
N ALA A 34 -1.17 3.64 17.61
CA ALA A 34 -0.16 4.03 18.58
C ALA A 34 -0.32 5.49 19.08
N ASP A 35 -1.39 6.19 18.68
CA ASP A 35 -1.78 7.50 19.23
C ASP A 35 -2.37 7.40 20.65
N GLY A 36 -2.63 6.17 21.14
CA GLY A 36 -3.11 5.88 22.49
C GLY A 36 -4.63 6.07 22.67
N SER A 37 -5.37 6.49 21.65
CA SER A 37 -6.79 6.85 21.78
C SER A 37 -7.70 6.26 20.71
N THR A 38 -7.19 5.94 19.51
CA THR A 38 -8.00 5.55 18.37
C THR A 38 -8.01 4.04 18.17
N GLN A 39 -9.18 3.44 18.13
CA GLN A 39 -9.37 2.06 17.66
C GLN A 39 -9.55 2.06 16.16
N LEU A 40 -8.54 1.63 15.42
CA LEU A 40 -8.55 1.60 13.97
C LEU A 40 -9.36 0.43 13.42
N THR A 41 -9.83 0.61 12.18
CA THR A 41 -10.33 -0.48 11.34
C THR A 41 -9.27 -0.81 10.30
N GLY A 42 -9.04 -2.10 10.06
CA GLY A 42 -8.21 -2.57 8.97
C GLY A 42 -8.92 -3.63 8.13
N PHE A 43 -8.42 -3.81 6.91
CA PHE A 43 -8.88 -4.84 5.97
C PHE A 43 -7.70 -5.71 5.62
N LEU A 44 -7.71 -6.95 6.14
CA LEU A 44 -6.61 -7.89 6.04
C LEU A 44 -6.85 -8.85 4.87
N TYR A 45 -5.96 -8.81 3.90
CA TYR A 45 -5.84 -9.77 2.81
C TYR A 45 -4.79 -10.81 3.21
N THR A 46 -5.13 -12.07 3.17
CA THR A 46 -4.21 -13.17 3.46
C THR A 46 -3.94 -14.01 2.22
N PRO A 47 -2.73 -14.58 2.09
CA PRO A 47 -2.45 -15.54 1.03
C PRO A 47 -3.40 -16.74 1.10
N ALA A 48 -3.73 -17.31 -0.08
CA ALA A 48 -4.53 -18.52 -0.12
C ALA A 48 -3.75 -19.68 0.51
N PRO A 49 -4.29 -20.40 1.50
CA PRO A 49 -3.59 -21.50 2.18
C PRO A 49 -3.13 -22.60 1.24
N ALA A 50 -3.85 -22.85 0.14
CA ALA A 50 -3.48 -23.81 -0.89
C ALA A 50 -2.21 -23.44 -1.66
N SER A 51 -1.82 -22.15 -1.68
CA SER A 51 -0.66 -21.66 -2.44
C SER A 51 0.52 -21.26 -1.55
N PHE A 52 0.26 -20.86 -0.32
CA PHE A 52 1.28 -20.33 0.59
C PHE A 52 1.05 -20.80 2.02
N THR A 53 2.02 -21.49 2.59
CA THR A 53 2.04 -21.85 4.01
C THR A 53 2.64 -20.71 4.82
N GLY A 54 1.99 -20.32 5.92
CA GLY A 54 2.52 -19.30 6.85
C GLY A 54 3.67 -19.82 7.73
N PRO A 55 4.30 -18.95 8.53
CA PRO A 55 4.01 -17.53 8.66
C PRO A 55 4.44 -16.70 7.43
N TRP A 56 3.73 -15.59 7.18
CA TRP A 56 3.94 -14.76 6.00
C TRP A 56 4.65 -13.43 6.33
N PRO A 57 5.47 -12.87 5.42
CA PRO A 57 5.80 -11.46 5.46
C PRO A 57 4.53 -10.63 5.25
N ALA A 58 4.53 -9.37 5.72
CA ALA A 58 3.34 -8.54 5.62
C ALA A 58 3.63 -7.15 5.03
N VAL A 59 2.57 -6.50 4.52
CA VAL A 59 2.61 -5.12 4.02
C VAL A 59 1.47 -4.32 4.68
N VAL A 60 1.82 -3.29 5.44
CA VAL A 60 0.86 -2.28 5.90
C VAL A 60 0.60 -1.29 4.78
N MET A 61 -0.66 -1.03 4.46
CA MET A 61 -1.07 -0.17 3.35
C MET A 61 -1.81 1.08 3.86
N MET A 62 -1.27 2.28 3.54
CA MET A 62 -1.78 3.57 3.99
C MET A 62 -2.44 4.32 2.84
N HIS A 63 -3.76 4.51 2.91
CA HIS A 63 -4.56 5.17 1.86
C HIS A 63 -4.24 6.66 1.66
N GLY A 64 -4.57 7.19 0.48
CA GLY A 64 -4.50 8.63 0.16
C GLY A 64 -5.65 9.45 0.79
N ARG A 65 -5.79 10.70 0.33
CA ARG A 65 -6.81 11.64 0.84
C ARG A 65 -8.26 11.17 0.72
N GLY A 66 -8.56 10.30 -0.23
CA GLY A 66 -9.92 9.79 -0.44
C GLY A 66 -10.38 8.73 0.56
N GLY A 67 -9.55 8.37 1.55
CA GLY A 67 -9.86 7.27 2.45
C GLY A 67 -9.69 5.90 1.80
N VAL A 68 -10.16 4.85 2.45
CA VAL A 68 -10.08 3.47 1.96
C VAL A 68 -11.23 3.12 1.01
N TYR A 69 -12.34 3.85 1.08
CA TYR A 69 -13.56 3.52 0.35
C TYR A 69 -13.62 4.14 -1.03
N SER A 70 -14.46 3.58 -1.87
CA SER A 70 -14.79 4.13 -3.18
C SER A 70 -15.54 5.46 -3.04
N SER A 71 -15.30 6.41 -3.93
CA SER A 71 -16.12 7.62 -4.04
C SER A 71 -17.61 7.31 -4.35
N ALA A 72 -17.88 6.10 -4.88
CA ALA A 72 -19.24 5.59 -5.12
C ALA A 72 -19.85 4.89 -3.90
N ALA A 73 -19.22 4.94 -2.71
CA ALA A 73 -19.73 4.30 -1.49
C ALA A 73 -21.06 4.92 -1.00
N LYS A 74 -21.31 6.20 -1.33
CA LYS A 74 -22.57 6.92 -1.04
C LYS A 74 -23.02 6.79 0.43
N GLY A 75 -22.07 6.97 1.37
CA GLY A 75 -22.33 6.87 2.81
C GLY A 75 -22.31 5.44 3.38
N ARG A 76 -22.13 4.41 2.57
CA ARG A 76 -21.95 3.02 3.02
C ARG A 76 -20.47 2.71 3.11
N TYR A 77 -19.95 2.55 4.31
CA TYR A 77 -18.52 2.39 4.59
C TYR A 77 -18.26 1.02 5.20
N ASP A 78 -18.21 -0.01 4.34
CA ASP A 78 -17.97 -1.39 4.72
C ASP A 78 -16.97 -2.07 3.75
N VAL A 79 -16.57 -3.30 4.04
CA VAL A 79 -15.59 -4.07 3.27
C VAL A 79 -15.97 -4.24 1.79
N THR A 80 -17.26 -4.21 1.46
CA THR A 80 -17.76 -4.34 0.07
C THR A 80 -17.59 -3.04 -0.74
N ARG A 81 -17.29 -1.93 -0.07
CA ARG A 81 -17.18 -0.59 -0.66
C ARG A 81 -15.74 -0.06 -0.71
N LEU A 82 -14.77 -0.89 -0.47
CA LEU A 82 -13.36 -0.52 -0.64
C LEU A 82 -13.07 -0.05 -2.06
N SER A 83 -12.18 0.93 -2.21
CA SER A 83 -11.80 1.41 -3.54
C SER A 83 -11.12 0.29 -4.34
N GLN A 84 -11.35 0.29 -5.65
CA GLN A 84 -10.82 -0.74 -6.54
C GLN A 84 -9.28 -0.78 -6.51
N ARG A 85 -8.59 0.38 -6.37
CA ARG A 85 -7.14 0.45 -6.21
C ARG A 85 -6.68 -0.36 -4.99
N HIS A 86 -7.27 -0.09 -3.84
CA HIS A 86 -6.85 -0.75 -2.59
C HIS A 86 -7.12 -2.26 -2.63
N ARG A 87 -8.27 -2.67 -3.18
CA ARG A 87 -8.57 -4.09 -3.39
C ARG A 87 -7.54 -4.76 -4.29
N GLN A 88 -7.25 -4.17 -5.45
CA GLN A 88 -6.28 -4.72 -6.40
C GLN A 88 -4.87 -4.83 -5.82
N TRP A 89 -4.44 -3.89 -4.96
CA TRP A 89 -3.15 -3.98 -4.31
C TRP A 89 -3.13 -5.00 -3.15
N GLY A 90 -4.21 -5.11 -2.38
CA GLY A 90 -4.33 -6.14 -1.36
C GLY A 90 -4.31 -7.55 -1.96
N GLU A 91 -5.12 -7.77 -3.00
CA GLU A 91 -5.13 -9.00 -3.79
C GLU A 91 -3.78 -9.29 -4.46
N PHE A 92 -3.11 -8.25 -4.98
CA PHE A 92 -1.78 -8.36 -5.58
C PHE A 92 -0.73 -8.89 -4.58
N TRP A 93 -0.73 -8.40 -3.36
CA TRP A 93 0.18 -8.87 -2.32
C TRP A 93 -0.19 -10.27 -1.82
N ALA A 94 -1.47 -10.53 -1.56
CA ALA A 94 -1.94 -11.83 -1.11
C ALA A 94 -1.60 -12.95 -2.13
N ALA A 95 -1.80 -12.68 -3.43
CA ALA A 95 -1.43 -13.59 -4.51
C ALA A 95 0.08 -13.85 -4.63
N ARG A 96 0.91 -13.07 -3.91
CA ARG A 96 2.37 -13.19 -3.85
C ARG A 96 2.89 -13.68 -2.50
N GLY A 97 1.99 -14.19 -1.64
CA GLY A 97 2.35 -14.76 -0.35
C GLY A 97 2.71 -13.72 0.73
N TYR A 98 2.15 -12.52 0.64
CA TYR A 98 2.21 -11.50 1.71
C TYR A 98 0.83 -11.32 2.33
N ALA A 99 0.76 -11.23 3.64
CA ALA A 99 -0.40 -10.63 4.27
C ALA A 99 -0.40 -9.12 4.01
N ALA A 100 -1.55 -8.54 3.61
CA ALA A 100 -1.63 -7.11 3.34
C ALA A 100 -2.74 -6.47 4.17
N LEU A 101 -2.38 -5.53 5.04
CA LEU A 101 -3.30 -4.84 5.94
C LEU A 101 -3.55 -3.40 5.47
N LEU A 102 -4.72 -3.15 4.89
CA LEU A 102 -5.17 -1.80 4.55
C LEU A 102 -5.73 -1.12 5.80
N VAL A 103 -5.09 -0.04 6.23
CA VAL A 103 -5.47 0.73 7.43
C VAL A 103 -6.46 1.82 7.06
N ASP A 104 -7.61 1.88 7.72
CA ASP A 104 -8.53 3.02 7.67
C ASP A 104 -8.19 4.03 8.77
N SER A 105 -7.40 5.03 8.42
CA SER A 105 -7.03 6.13 9.31
C SER A 105 -8.13 7.17 9.47
N PHE A 106 -9.13 7.20 8.60
CA PHE A 106 -10.12 8.28 8.53
C PHE A 106 -11.49 7.90 9.10
N GLY A 107 -11.98 6.70 8.78
CA GLY A 107 -13.30 6.25 9.20
C GLY A 107 -13.51 6.28 10.72
N PRO A 108 -12.60 5.72 11.53
CA PRO A 108 -12.70 5.76 12.99
C PRO A 108 -12.68 7.17 13.61
N ARG A 109 -12.24 8.16 12.84
CA ARG A 109 -12.21 9.59 13.23
C ARG A 109 -13.34 10.40 12.60
N GLY A 110 -14.38 9.73 12.06
CA GLY A 110 -15.56 10.40 11.48
C GLY A 110 -15.39 10.91 10.04
N HIS A 111 -14.31 10.52 9.35
CA HIS A 111 -13.99 11.02 8.01
C HIS A 111 -13.94 9.93 6.94
N ALA A 112 -14.79 8.89 7.05
CA ALA A 112 -14.79 7.74 6.15
C ALA A 112 -14.93 8.10 4.65
N GLY A 113 -15.61 9.21 4.34
CA GLY A 113 -15.73 9.74 2.97
C GLY A 113 -14.46 10.36 2.40
N GLY A 114 -13.41 10.51 3.22
CA GLY A 114 -12.16 11.16 2.82
C GLY A 114 -12.30 12.68 2.64
N PHE A 115 -11.33 13.27 1.93
CA PHE A 115 -11.22 14.72 1.74
C PHE A 115 -11.12 15.10 0.27
N ALA A 116 -11.65 16.27 -0.09
CA ALA A 116 -11.53 16.83 -1.44
C ALA A 116 -10.06 17.21 -1.77
N ARG A 117 -9.77 17.42 -3.05
CA ARG A 117 -8.50 18.01 -3.49
C ARG A 117 -8.28 19.39 -2.88
N TYR A 118 -7.03 19.72 -2.65
CA TYR A 118 -6.60 21.05 -2.18
C TYR A 118 -7.11 21.47 -0.81
N THR A 119 -7.62 20.53 0.02
CA THR A 119 -8.08 20.81 1.38
C THR A 119 -7.05 20.47 2.46
N TYR A 120 -5.80 20.23 2.08
CA TYR A 120 -4.77 19.76 3.02
C TYR A 120 -4.62 20.67 4.25
N ALA A 121 -4.57 21.99 4.04
CA ALA A 121 -4.37 22.97 5.12
C ALA A 121 -5.56 23.11 6.08
N THR A 122 -6.75 22.66 5.68
CA THR A 122 -7.99 22.80 6.47
C THR A 122 -8.47 21.50 7.08
N ARG A 123 -7.69 20.42 6.94
CA ARG A 123 -8.06 19.11 7.52
C ARG A 123 -7.91 19.08 9.02
N PRO A 124 -8.73 18.29 9.70
CA PRO A 124 -8.61 18.09 11.14
C PRO A 124 -7.22 17.57 11.53
N ALA A 125 -6.69 18.06 12.66
CA ALA A 125 -5.38 17.68 13.17
C ALA A 125 -5.26 16.14 13.41
N GLN A 126 -6.36 15.50 13.76
CA GLN A 126 -6.42 14.06 14.05
C GLN A 126 -6.23 13.14 12.81
N VAL A 127 -6.12 13.70 11.61
CA VAL A 127 -5.81 12.96 10.37
C VAL A 127 -4.50 13.43 9.73
N ASN A 128 -3.68 14.15 10.47
CA ASN A 128 -2.43 14.73 9.98
C ASN A 128 -1.41 13.65 9.59
N GLU A 129 -0.83 13.80 8.39
CA GLU A 129 0.08 12.83 7.78
C GLU A 129 1.48 12.83 8.40
N GLN A 130 1.86 13.87 9.13
CA GLN A 130 3.18 13.95 9.76
C GLN A 130 3.14 13.59 11.26
N LYS A 131 1.97 13.75 11.92
CA LYS A 131 1.82 13.61 13.38
C LYS A 131 1.06 12.36 13.80
N ILE A 132 -0.06 12.08 13.14
CA ILE A 132 -1.04 11.07 13.59
C ILE A 132 -0.97 9.81 12.75
N ARG A 133 -0.98 9.92 11.44
CA ARG A 133 -1.01 8.75 10.57
C ARG A 133 0.24 7.86 10.63
N PRO A 134 1.45 8.36 10.94
CA PRO A 134 2.57 7.48 11.29
C PRO A 134 2.29 6.58 12.49
N LEU A 135 1.56 7.09 13.51
CA LEU A 135 1.15 6.31 14.68
C LEU A 135 0.11 5.23 14.32
N ASP A 136 -0.75 5.48 13.33
CA ASP A 136 -1.65 4.45 12.79
C ASP A 136 -0.87 3.31 12.12
N ALA A 137 0.16 3.66 11.35
CA ALA A 137 1.04 2.69 10.72
C ALA A 137 1.79 1.85 11.77
N TYR A 138 2.29 2.46 12.84
CA TYR A 138 2.95 1.76 13.94
C TYR A 138 1.99 0.91 14.78
N GLY A 139 0.74 1.32 14.96
CA GLY A 139 -0.30 0.50 15.56
C GLY A 139 -0.54 -0.77 14.74
N ALA A 140 -0.64 -0.63 13.42
CA ALA A 140 -0.77 -1.76 12.50
C ALA A 140 0.47 -2.69 12.53
N LEU A 141 1.67 -2.12 12.60
CA LEU A 141 2.92 -2.87 12.75
C LEU A 141 2.93 -3.71 14.03
N ALA A 142 2.57 -3.11 15.16
CA ALA A 142 2.52 -3.80 16.46
C ALA A 142 1.48 -4.92 16.45
N TRP A 143 0.29 -4.66 15.87
CA TRP A 143 -0.77 -5.66 15.77
C TRP A 143 -0.36 -6.85 14.88
N LEU A 144 0.26 -6.60 13.72
CA LEU A 144 0.75 -7.66 12.85
C LEU A 144 1.86 -8.49 13.52
N ARG A 145 2.78 -7.85 14.24
CA ARG A 145 3.87 -8.55 14.97
C ARG A 145 3.37 -9.50 16.06
N ALA A 146 2.22 -9.23 16.63
CA ALA A 146 1.62 -10.08 17.66
C ALA A 146 0.91 -11.32 17.08
N ARG A 147 0.77 -11.43 15.75
CA ARG A 147 0.08 -12.55 15.11
C ARG A 147 1.03 -13.73 14.85
N PRO A 148 0.62 -14.96 15.16
CA PRO A 148 1.46 -16.14 14.93
C PRO A 148 1.65 -16.51 13.45
N ASP A 149 0.76 -16.02 12.57
CA ASP A 149 0.79 -16.26 11.13
C ASP A 149 1.61 -15.21 10.36
N ILE A 150 2.26 -14.25 11.07
CA ILE A 150 3.09 -13.20 10.48
C ILE A 150 4.55 -13.33 10.93
N ILE A 151 5.48 -13.12 9.99
CA ILE A 151 6.90 -13.02 10.30
C ILE A 151 7.17 -11.63 10.87
N ALA A 152 7.33 -11.54 12.19
CA ALA A 152 7.32 -10.29 12.97
C ALA A 152 8.35 -9.23 12.53
N ASN A 153 9.50 -9.65 12.01
CA ASN A 153 10.57 -8.75 11.53
C ASN A 153 10.58 -8.58 10.00
N ARG A 154 9.50 -8.96 9.29
CA ARG A 154 9.38 -8.86 7.84
C ARG A 154 8.10 -8.15 7.42
N ILE A 155 7.93 -6.94 7.93
CA ILE A 155 6.75 -6.12 7.67
C ILE A 155 7.19 -4.85 6.95
N GLY A 156 6.66 -4.68 5.73
CA GLY A 156 6.86 -3.48 4.91
C GLY A 156 5.72 -2.47 5.10
N LEU A 157 5.98 -1.24 4.66
CA LEU A 157 5.00 -0.15 4.66
C LEU A 157 4.80 0.38 3.24
N GLN A 158 3.56 0.48 2.78
CA GLN A 158 3.20 1.05 1.50
C GLN A 158 2.21 2.19 1.67
N GLY A 159 2.42 3.33 1.01
CA GLY A 159 1.49 4.43 1.04
C GLY A 159 1.25 5.07 -0.32
N TRP A 160 0.08 5.69 -0.47
CA TRP A 160 -0.32 6.45 -1.65
C TRP A 160 -0.61 7.90 -1.30
N SER A 161 -0.05 8.87 -2.04
CA SER A 161 -0.35 10.30 -1.86
C SER A 161 -0.19 10.74 -0.39
N ASN A 162 -1.25 11.15 0.29
CA ASN A 162 -1.21 11.44 1.72
C ASN A 162 -0.78 10.25 2.59
N GLY A 163 -1.11 9.02 2.19
CA GLY A 163 -0.58 7.81 2.84
C GLY A 163 0.92 7.64 2.62
N ALA A 164 1.43 8.03 1.44
CA ALA A 164 2.86 8.04 1.19
C ALA A 164 3.57 9.16 1.97
N MET A 165 2.92 10.31 2.21
CA MET A 165 3.45 11.33 3.15
C MET A 165 3.61 10.75 4.56
N ALA A 166 2.60 10.02 5.06
CA ALA A 166 2.67 9.34 6.33
C ALA A 166 3.75 8.23 6.34
N THR A 167 3.94 7.54 5.21
CA THR A 167 5.03 6.58 5.01
C THR A 167 6.39 7.25 5.14
N LEU A 168 6.62 8.39 4.46
CA LEU A 168 7.88 9.12 4.60
C LEU A 168 8.11 9.60 6.03
N ALA A 169 7.06 10.04 6.74
CA ALA A 169 7.16 10.45 8.13
C ALA A 169 7.48 9.27 9.05
N ALA A 170 6.80 8.13 8.88
CA ALA A 170 7.04 6.91 9.66
C ALA A 170 8.44 6.32 9.43
N MET A 171 8.98 6.46 8.23
CA MET A 171 10.30 5.95 7.86
C MET A 171 11.47 6.89 8.18
N ALA A 172 11.21 8.06 8.74
CA ALA A 172 12.27 9.00 9.09
C ALA A 172 13.20 8.42 10.18
N GLU A 173 14.51 8.49 9.97
CA GLU A 173 15.51 8.12 10.97
C GLU A 173 15.32 8.94 12.26
N GLN A 174 14.93 10.20 12.10
CA GLN A 174 14.48 11.07 13.17
C GLN A 174 13.07 11.59 12.87
N PRO A 175 12.04 11.12 13.59
CA PRO A 175 10.67 11.61 13.40
C PRO A 175 10.59 13.12 13.61
N LEU A 176 9.94 13.81 12.65
CA LEU A 176 9.89 15.28 12.64
C LEU A 176 8.82 15.84 13.60
N GLU A 177 7.64 15.21 13.63
CA GLU A 177 6.47 15.79 14.27
C GLU A 177 5.69 14.83 15.18
N PHE A 178 6.19 13.62 15.44
CA PHE A 178 5.62 12.66 16.38
C PHE A 178 6.70 12.01 17.23
N LYS A 179 6.30 11.42 18.36
CA LYS A 179 7.19 10.58 19.18
C LYS A 179 7.05 9.12 18.78
N MET A 180 8.17 8.44 18.65
CA MET A 180 8.20 7.01 18.39
C MET A 180 7.47 6.26 19.51
N PRO A 181 6.51 5.36 19.20
CA PRO A 181 5.81 4.60 20.23
C PRO A 181 6.75 3.65 21.00
N PRO A 182 6.42 3.29 22.26
CA PRO A 182 7.18 2.29 22.99
C PRO A 182 7.29 0.95 22.25
N GLY A 183 8.45 0.32 22.31
CA GLY A 183 8.69 -0.99 21.69
C GLY A 183 8.96 -0.96 20.19
N VAL A 184 8.83 0.19 19.53
CA VAL A 184 9.24 0.40 18.13
C VAL A 184 10.43 1.36 18.05
N GLY A 185 11.15 1.36 16.94
CA GLY A 185 12.32 2.19 16.74
C GLY A 185 12.51 2.57 15.27
N ALA A 186 13.32 3.59 15.05
CA ALA A 186 13.72 4.02 13.71
C ALA A 186 14.90 3.14 13.19
N ASP A 187 14.67 1.84 13.16
CA ASP A 187 15.58 0.83 12.63
C ASP A 187 14.80 -0.34 12.01
N ARG A 188 15.47 -1.19 11.23
CA ARG A 188 14.84 -2.32 10.53
C ARG A 188 14.28 -3.41 11.46
N ILE A 189 14.78 -3.52 12.67
CA ILE A 189 14.39 -4.56 13.63
C ILE A 189 13.11 -4.15 14.38
N LYS A 190 13.10 -2.91 14.88
CA LYS A 190 12.00 -2.37 15.70
C LYS A 190 10.97 -1.58 14.88
N GLY A 191 11.35 -1.07 13.70
CA GLY A 191 10.50 -0.35 12.76
C GLY A 191 10.01 -1.22 11.59
N PHE A 192 9.63 -0.57 10.49
CA PHE A 192 9.34 -1.26 9.23
C PHE A 192 10.63 -1.70 8.56
N HIS A 193 10.59 -2.89 7.97
CA HIS A 193 11.79 -3.46 7.34
C HIS A 193 12.14 -2.80 6.00
N ALA A 194 11.14 -2.31 5.28
CA ALA A 194 11.27 -1.55 4.04
C ALA A 194 9.99 -0.76 3.74
N ALA A 195 10.04 0.23 2.84
CA ALA A 195 8.84 0.99 2.47
C ALA A 195 8.74 1.35 1.00
N LEU A 196 7.50 1.52 0.54
CA LEU A 196 7.11 1.94 -0.80
C LEU A 196 6.23 3.19 -0.71
N ALA A 197 6.69 4.31 -1.26
CA ALA A 197 5.98 5.59 -1.28
C ALA A 197 5.57 5.96 -2.71
N LEU A 198 4.28 5.92 -3.02
CA LEU A 198 3.74 6.28 -4.33
C LEU A 198 3.23 7.74 -4.32
N TYR A 199 3.82 8.55 -5.17
CA TYR A 199 3.49 9.96 -5.41
C TYR A 199 3.18 10.77 -4.14
N PRO A 200 4.11 10.80 -3.15
CA PRO A 200 3.94 11.60 -1.94
C PRO A 200 4.02 13.10 -2.21
N GLY A 201 3.45 13.92 -1.31
CA GLY A 201 3.90 15.29 -1.15
C GLY A 201 5.17 15.29 -0.28
N CYS A 202 6.24 15.97 -0.74
CA CYS A 202 7.54 15.94 -0.08
C CYS A 202 7.97 17.23 0.68
N PRO A 203 7.11 18.27 0.88
CA PRO A 203 7.62 19.55 1.39
C PRO A 203 8.09 19.49 2.85
N ALA A 204 7.53 18.63 3.68
CA ALA A 204 7.96 18.48 5.08
C ALA A 204 9.39 17.90 5.14
N GLN A 205 9.62 16.81 4.44
CA GLN A 205 10.92 16.14 4.39
C GLN A 205 11.99 16.97 3.66
N ALA A 206 11.60 17.71 2.60
CA ALA A 206 12.53 18.51 1.82
C ALA A 206 13.09 19.74 2.57
N ARG A 207 12.50 20.13 3.70
CA ARG A 207 12.95 21.24 4.56
C ARG A 207 13.87 20.81 5.69
N THR A 208 14.19 19.53 5.79
CA THR A 208 14.94 18.93 6.89
C THR A 208 16.03 18.00 6.37
N ASP A 209 16.86 17.51 7.28
CA ASP A 209 17.87 16.49 6.99
C ASP A 209 17.29 15.08 6.92
N TRP A 210 16.08 14.96 6.40
CA TRP A 210 15.36 13.70 6.32
C TRP A 210 16.16 12.64 5.55
N LYS A 211 16.20 11.45 6.11
CA LYS A 211 16.59 10.20 5.45
C LYS A 211 15.81 9.03 6.05
N PRO A 212 15.54 7.97 5.28
CA PRO A 212 14.86 6.81 5.81
C PRO A 212 15.84 5.94 6.62
N TYR A 213 15.36 5.35 7.72
CA TYR A 213 16.14 4.41 8.53
C TYR A 213 16.26 3.00 7.93
N ALA A 214 15.49 2.69 6.90
CA ALA A 214 15.45 1.40 6.22
C ALA A 214 15.21 1.60 4.71
N PRO A 215 15.42 0.58 3.86
CA PRO A 215 15.21 0.67 2.42
C PRO A 215 13.86 1.27 2.05
N LEU A 216 13.88 2.23 1.13
CA LEU A 216 12.69 2.91 0.66
C LEU A 216 12.75 3.15 -0.85
N ILE A 217 11.68 2.78 -1.57
CA ILE A 217 11.49 3.15 -2.95
C ILE A 217 10.39 4.21 -3.06
N MET A 218 10.69 5.34 -3.68
CA MET A 218 9.75 6.42 -3.97
C MET A 218 9.48 6.50 -5.47
N MET A 219 8.21 6.46 -5.86
CA MET A 219 7.77 6.49 -7.26
C MET A 219 6.89 7.72 -7.52
N VAL A 220 7.25 8.53 -8.53
CA VAL A 220 6.64 9.84 -8.79
C VAL A 220 6.35 10.03 -10.27
N GLY A 221 5.16 10.53 -10.60
CA GLY A 221 4.81 10.95 -11.96
C GLY A 221 5.23 12.37 -12.27
N SER A 222 5.82 12.63 -13.45
CA SER A 222 6.32 13.96 -13.82
C SER A 222 5.20 14.99 -14.09
N LYS A 223 4.00 14.52 -14.40
CA LYS A 223 2.80 15.35 -14.66
C LYS A 223 1.81 15.28 -13.49
N ASP A 224 2.34 15.09 -12.27
CA ASP A 224 1.53 15.12 -11.06
C ASP A 224 0.87 16.51 -10.90
N GLU A 225 -0.45 16.51 -10.86
CA GLU A 225 -1.27 17.72 -10.78
C GLU A 225 -1.79 18.05 -9.35
N GLU A 226 -1.48 17.19 -8.36
CA GLU A 226 -1.91 17.39 -6.97
C GLU A 226 -0.78 17.80 -6.04
N VAL A 227 0.43 17.30 -6.28
CA VAL A 227 1.64 17.60 -5.48
C VAL A 227 2.81 17.93 -6.39
N SER A 228 3.78 18.68 -5.88
CA SER A 228 4.97 19.03 -6.68
C SER A 228 5.94 17.83 -6.83
N PRO A 229 6.03 17.21 -8.00
CA PRO A 229 6.98 16.13 -8.23
C PRO A 229 8.43 16.61 -8.17
N ILE A 230 8.69 17.87 -8.50
CA ILE A 230 10.03 18.50 -8.45
C ILE A 230 10.54 18.56 -7.01
N THR A 231 9.67 18.82 -6.03
CA THR A 231 10.07 18.81 -4.62
C THR A 231 10.55 17.41 -4.20
N CYS A 232 9.87 16.36 -4.63
CA CYS A 232 10.30 14.97 -4.36
C CYS A 232 11.61 14.62 -5.08
N ARG A 233 11.81 15.09 -6.30
CA ARG A 233 13.08 14.89 -7.03
C ARG A 233 14.26 15.59 -6.34
N ARG A 234 14.06 16.80 -5.80
CA ARG A 234 15.08 17.52 -5.00
C ARG A 234 15.37 16.78 -3.69
N LEU A 235 14.35 16.31 -2.99
CA LEU A 235 14.52 15.48 -1.79
C LEU A 235 15.34 14.21 -2.11
N ALA A 236 14.99 13.51 -3.19
CA ALA A 236 15.70 12.30 -3.61
C ALA A 236 17.19 12.57 -3.90
N ALA A 237 17.52 13.68 -4.58
CA ALA A 237 18.90 14.09 -4.81
C ALA A 237 19.63 14.39 -3.49
N ALA A 238 18.99 15.09 -2.55
CA ALA A 238 19.56 15.38 -1.24
C ALA A 238 19.86 14.11 -0.43
N VAL A 239 18.93 13.16 -0.40
CA VAL A 239 19.09 11.86 0.28
C VAL A 239 20.25 11.06 -0.31
N LYS A 240 20.33 11.00 -1.65
CA LYS A 240 21.43 10.31 -2.36
C LYS A 240 22.79 10.91 -2.03
N ASN A 241 22.89 12.23 -2.03
CA ASN A 241 24.14 12.94 -1.70
C ASN A 241 24.64 12.69 -0.27
N LYS A 242 23.73 12.28 0.65
CA LYS A 242 24.06 11.92 2.04
C LYS A 242 24.48 10.46 2.21
N GLY A 243 24.61 9.71 1.13
CA GLY A 243 25.06 8.31 1.15
C GLY A 243 24.02 7.33 1.71
N ALA A 244 22.73 7.69 1.75
CA ALA A 244 21.65 6.75 2.09
C ALA A 244 21.51 5.73 0.94
N GLY A 245 22.30 4.67 0.95
CA GLY A 245 22.43 3.68 -0.12
C GLY A 245 21.14 2.91 -0.43
N ASP A 246 20.23 2.85 0.51
CA ASP A 246 19.00 2.05 0.41
C ASP A 246 17.76 2.88 0.00
N PHE A 247 17.98 4.04 -0.64
CA PHE A 247 16.90 4.88 -1.14
C PHE A 247 16.85 4.86 -2.67
N GLU A 248 15.74 4.36 -3.22
CA GLU A 248 15.47 4.31 -4.66
C GLU A 248 14.46 5.40 -5.04
N PHE A 249 14.73 6.14 -6.12
CA PHE A 249 13.80 7.12 -6.69
C PHE A 249 13.47 6.79 -8.13
N VAL A 250 12.17 6.63 -8.41
CA VAL A 250 11.66 6.32 -9.75
C VAL A 250 10.83 7.49 -10.26
N TRP A 251 11.23 8.00 -11.44
CA TRP A 251 10.56 9.07 -12.14
C TRP A 251 9.82 8.54 -13.35
N TYR A 252 8.50 8.68 -13.38
CA TYR A 252 7.65 8.26 -14.48
C TYR A 252 7.29 9.45 -15.36
N GLU A 253 7.96 9.59 -16.51
CA GLU A 253 7.71 10.69 -17.43
C GLU A 253 6.29 10.64 -17.99
N GLY A 254 5.59 11.76 -17.97
CA GLY A 254 4.19 11.90 -18.41
C GLY A 254 3.13 11.32 -17.50
N ALA A 255 3.50 10.56 -16.46
CA ALA A 255 2.53 10.00 -15.53
C ALA A 255 1.98 11.08 -14.57
N GLN A 256 0.71 10.93 -14.21
CA GLN A 256 -0.06 11.86 -13.38
C GLN A 256 -0.13 11.40 -11.92
N HIS A 257 -0.72 12.25 -11.04
CA HIS A 257 -1.03 11.84 -9.66
C HIS A 257 -1.97 10.62 -9.64
N GLY A 258 -1.70 9.63 -8.80
CA GLY A 258 -2.53 8.42 -8.76
C GLY A 258 -2.52 7.63 -10.06
N PHE A 259 -1.37 7.53 -10.74
CA PHE A 259 -1.23 6.83 -12.02
C PHE A 259 -1.70 5.37 -11.95
N ASP A 260 -1.64 4.74 -10.78
CA ASP A 260 -2.07 3.35 -10.54
C ASP A 260 -3.57 3.19 -10.22
N ASP A 261 -4.36 4.27 -10.28
CA ASP A 261 -5.80 4.18 -10.15
C ASP A 261 -6.39 3.39 -11.34
N PRO A 262 -7.13 2.29 -11.12
CA PRO A 262 -7.66 1.47 -12.19
C PRO A 262 -8.84 2.10 -12.94
N ALA A 263 -9.29 3.30 -12.55
CA ALA A 263 -10.36 4.01 -13.25
C ALA A 263 -10.02 4.18 -14.74
N ARG A 264 -10.99 3.88 -15.61
CA ARG A 264 -10.80 3.90 -17.07
C ARG A 264 -10.17 5.21 -17.58
N ALA A 265 -10.64 6.35 -17.06
CA ALA A 265 -10.11 7.66 -17.47
C ALA A 265 -8.62 7.82 -17.10
N ARG A 266 -8.19 7.32 -15.92
CA ARG A 266 -6.79 7.36 -15.48
C ARG A 266 -5.92 6.44 -16.34
N GLN A 267 -6.39 5.24 -16.61
CA GLN A 267 -5.68 4.24 -17.43
C GLN A 267 -5.77 4.50 -18.95
N ALA A 268 -6.62 5.43 -19.40
CA ALA A 268 -6.60 5.90 -20.79
C ALA A 268 -5.32 6.65 -21.14
N VAL A 269 -4.63 7.25 -20.16
CA VAL A 269 -3.33 7.90 -20.35
C VAL A 269 -2.23 6.85 -20.49
N PRO A 270 -1.52 6.75 -21.64
CA PRO A 270 -0.51 5.71 -21.86
C PRO A 270 0.61 5.71 -20.81
N ALA A 271 1.08 6.89 -20.39
CA ALA A 271 2.11 7.02 -19.37
C ALA A 271 1.65 6.47 -18.01
N ASN A 272 0.37 6.65 -17.63
CA ASN A 272 -0.17 6.07 -16.41
C ASN A 272 -0.20 4.53 -16.46
N ARG A 273 -0.62 3.94 -17.60
CA ARG A 273 -0.61 2.48 -17.79
C ARG A 273 0.80 1.91 -17.66
N ALA A 274 1.76 2.52 -18.35
CA ALA A 274 3.15 2.11 -18.29
C ALA A 274 3.71 2.23 -16.87
N ALA A 275 3.47 3.36 -16.20
CA ALA A 275 3.87 3.59 -14.81
C ALA A 275 3.23 2.58 -13.84
N THR A 276 1.94 2.25 -14.03
CA THR A 276 1.24 1.25 -13.21
C THR A 276 1.89 -0.13 -13.33
N ALA A 277 2.18 -0.57 -14.55
CA ALA A 277 2.79 -1.87 -14.80
C ALA A 277 4.21 -1.96 -14.21
N ASP A 278 5.04 -0.94 -14.44
CA ASP A 278 6.39 -0.88 -13.92
C ASP A 278 6.42 -0.73 -12.40
N ALA A 279 5.54 0.09 -11.82
CA ALA A 279 5.43 0.26 -10.36
C ALA A 279 5.10 -1.05 -9.65
N LYS A 280 4.17 -1.85 -10.18
CA LYS A 280 3.87 -3.18 -9.63
C LYS A 280 5.06 -4.13 -9.72
N LYS A 281 5.75 -4.16 -10.87
CA LYS A 281 6.95 -4.99 -11.06
C LYS A 281 8.06 -4.60 -10.09
N ARG A 282 8.33 -3.29 -9.93
CA ARG A 282 9.35 -2.79 -8.98
C ARG A 282 8.97 -3.05 -7.55
N ALA A 283 7.71 -2.82 -7.17
CA ALA A 283 7.20 -3.08 -5.83
C ALA A 283 7.38 -4.55 -5.45
N GLU A 284 7.04 -5.47 -6.35
CA GLU A 284 7.23 -6.92 -6.17
C GLU A 284 8.70 -7.27 -5.97
N ALA A 285 9.57 -6.83 -6.88
CA ALA A 285 11.00 -7.10 -6.81
C ALA A 285 11.63 -6.51 -5.53
N PHE A 286 11.24 -5.29 -5.16
CA PHE A 286 11.71 -4.60 -3.98
C PHE A 286 11.32 -5.33 -2.69
N PHE A 287 10.05 -5.64 -2.48
CA PHE A 287 9.63 -6.36 -1.28
C PHE A 287 10.06 -7.84 -1.29
N ALA A 288 10.26 -8.46 -2.45
CA ALA A 288 10.87 -9.79 -2.50
C ALA A 288 12.31 -9.76 -1.99
N ARG A 289 13.09 -8.77 -2.39
CA ARG A 289 14.46 -8.57 -1.92
C ARG A 289 14.51 -8.23 -0.42
N GLU A 290 13.63 -7.32 0.03
CA GLU A 290 13.72 -6.79 1.39
C GLU A 290 12.99 -7.64 2.44
N LEU A 291 11.90 -8.31 2.08
CA LEU A 291 11.04 -9.00 3.05
C LEU A 291 11.10 -10.52 2.98
N ARG A 292 11.75 -11.12 1.97
CA ARG A 292 11.80 -12.59 1.81
C ARG A 292 13.18 -13.19 1.97
N GLN A 293 14.23 -12.42 1.77
CA GLN A 293 15.57 -12.95 1.97
C GLN A 293 15.86 -13.11 3.47
N PRO A 294 16.61 -14.19 3.87
CA PRO A 294 16.91 -14.49 5.27
C PRO A 294 17.75 -13.41 5.93
#